data_59e3443134df8f6a991b7754c3cc0b3b
#
_entry.id   59e3443134df8f6a991b7754c3cc0b3b
#
_cell.length_a   1.000
_cell.length_b   1.000
_cell.length_c   1.000
_cell.angle_alpha   90.00
_cell.angle_beta   90.00
_cell.angle_gamma   90.00
#
_symmetry.space_group_name_H-M   'P 1'
#
loop_
_entity.id
_entity.type
_entity.pdbx_description
1 polymer ?
#
loop_
_entity_poly.entity_id
_entity_poly.type
_entity_poly.pdbx_seq_one_letter_code
_entity_poly.pdbx_strand_id
1 'polypeptide(L)'
;ALEKLNVLHWHLSDDQGWRVESGRFPRLNECGGEYYTKDEIRTVVEYAHVRGVEIVPEIDLPGHTSAILAAYPELSCTGEPVAIKTAGGVYSVILCAGKDSVFDFIEALLDELCPLFPSARFHIGGDEAPKTRWRACPDCQARIEALGLGGAEQLQGYFSCRAADILRARGKRVICWNEALRAHRVPDGAQIQYWTLQHRHQMQQYAEAGGEWIYSDMFELYFDYPHSMIPLKRVYTVRPHFGKKPFEGTGLIGLEGCLWAEHIEDRERLESRAFPRAAALAELAWSGEGDYDGFRRRLRADVEYLERTGITPTPEDWWDPKGRARLEEAVGYLTHMNASIPAEGRPEVEPSRELVQSFVQKFFRLTDIPALISSMRKSGRG
;
A
#
# COMPACT_ATOMS: atom_id res chain seq x y z
N ALA A 1 18.78 -5.13 -1.16
CA ALA A 1 19.94 -5.79 -0.53
C ALA A 1 21.13 -4.84 -0.40
N LEU A 2 21.57 -4.14 -1.45
CA LEU A 2 22.69 -3.20 -1.39
C LEU A 2 22.47 -2.11 -0.34
N GLU A 3 21.27 -1.53 -0.30
CA GLU A 3 20.84 -0.55 0.70
C GLU A 3 20.49 -1.17 2.06
N LYS A 4 20.79 -2.46 2.27
CA LYS A 4 20.50 -3.19 3.52
C LYS A 4 19.02 -3.21 3.92
N LEU A 5 18.11 -2.94 2.99
CA LEU A 5 16.70 -3.27 3.18
C LEU A 5 16.55 -4.80 3.19
N ASN A 6 15.86 -5.33 4.19
CA ASN A 6 15.81 -6.76 4.48
C ASN A 6 14.47 -7.41 4.22
N VAL A 7 13.48 -6.65 3.79
CA VAL A 7 12.15 -7.13 3.40
C VAL A 7 11.74 -6.48 2.08
N LEU A 8 11.20 -7.27 1.16
CA LEU A 8 10.43 -6.83 0.01
C LEU A 8 8.98 -7.25 0.23
N HIS A 9 8.11 -6.27 0.45
CA HIS A 9 6.68 -6.46 0.40
C HIS A 9 6.26 -6.43 -1.07
N TRP A 10 5.67 -7.52 -1.55
CA TRP A 10 5.35 -7.71 -2.97
C TRP A 10 3.85 -7.74 -3.18
N HIS A 11 3.30 -6.63 -3.62
CA HIS A 11 1.88 -6.46 -3.93
C HIS A 11 1.57 -7.15 -5.27
N LEU A 12 0.80 -8.23 -5.24
CA LEU A 12 0.63 -9.16 -6.36
C LEU A 12 -0.79 -9.20 -6.93
N SER A 13 -1.74 -8.48 -6.35
CA SER A 13 -3.09 -8.36 -6.88
C SER A 13 -3.69 -7.00 -6.57
N ASP A 14 -4.41 -6.45 -7.53
CA ASP A 14 -5.13 -5.19 -7.39
C ASP A 14 -6.32 -5.13 -8.37
N ASP A 15 -7.05 -4.04 -8.37
CA ASP A 15 -8.13 -3.76 -9.33
C ASP A 15 -7.66 -3.76 -10.79
N GLN A 16 -6.37 -3.43 -11.03
CA GLN A 16 -5.74 -3.33 -12.35
C GLN A 16 -5.12 -4.64 -12.82
N GLY A 17 -5.03 -5.66 -12.00
CA GLY A 17 -4.47 -6.92 -12.45
C GLY A 17 -4.21 -7.96 -11.38
N TRP A 18 -4.02 -9.17 -11.86
CA TRP A 18 -3.56 -10.33 -11.12
C TRP A 18 -2.15 -10.70 -11.57
N ARG A 19 -1.19 -10.86 -10.67
CA ARG A 19 0.24 -10.94 -11.03
C ARG A 19 0.91 -12.28 -10.68
N VAL A 20 0.14 -13.33 -10.37
CA VAL A 20 0.68 -14.65 -10.01
C VAL A 20 0.05 -15.73 -10.86
N GLU A 21 0.88 -16.60 -11.45
CA GLU A 21 0.38 -17.79 -12.14
C GLU A 21 -0.47 -18.65 -11.19
N SER A 22 -1.70 -18.95 -11.60
CA SER A 22 -2.57 -19.89 -10.90
C SER A 22 -2.98 -21.03 -11.82
N GLY A 23 -2.62 -22.25 -11.44
CA GLY A 23 -3.08 -23.46 -12.11
C GLY A 23 -4.45 -23.91 -11.62
N ARG A 24 -4.79 -23.54 -10.38
CA ARG A 24 -6.09 -23.86 -9.77
C ARG A 24 -7.20 -22.95 -10.26
N PHE A 25 -6.85 -21.70 -10.57
CA PHE A 25 -7.77 -20.65 -11.02
C PHE A 25 -7.28 -20.02 -12.34
N PRO A 26 -7.26 -20.77 -13.46
CA PRO A 26 -6.62 -20.33 -14.70
C PRO A 26 -7.23 -19.06 -15.31
N ARG A 27 -8.51 -18.78 -15.06
CA ARG A 27 -9.16 -17.54 -15.51
C ARG A 27 -8.47 -16.28 -14.95
N LEU A 28 -7.80 -16.35 -13.79
CA LEU A 28 -7.00 -15.24 -13.26
C LEU A 28 -5.85 -14.88 -14.21
N ASN A 29 -5.21 -15.89 -14.79
CA ASN A 29 -4.11 -15.69 -15.76
C ASN A 29 -4.61 -15.09 -17.08
N GLU A 30 -5.83 -15.46 -17.49
CA GLU A 30 -6.44 -15.01 -18.74
C GLU A 30 -6.94 -13.56 -18.66
N CYS A 31 -7.50 -13.19 -17.51
CA CYS A 31 -8.11 -11.88 -17.30
C CYS A 31 -7.14 -10.86 -16.68
N GLY A 32 -6.19 -11.30 -15.87
CA GLY A 32 -5.38 -10.46 -14.98
C GLY A 32 -4.26 -9.66 -15.65
N GLY A 33 -4.06 -9.79 -16.96
CA GLY A 33 -2.93 -9.19 -17.66
C GLY A 33 -1.64 -10.00 -17.51
N GLU A 34 -0.48 -9.34 -17.56
CA GLU A 34 0.81 -10.00 -17.34
C GLU A 34 0.96 -10.46 -15.90
N TYR A 35 1.53 -11.65 -15.74
CA TYR A 35 1.77 -12.24 -14.42
C TYR A 35 3.14 -12.93 -14.38
N TYR A 36 3.66 -13.13 -13.19
CA TYR A 36 4.86 -13.93 -12.95
C TYR A 36 4.49 -15.41 -12.91
N THR A 37 5.23 -16.22 -13.64
CA THR A 37 5.15 -17.68 -13.52
C THR A 37 5.64 -18.13 -12.14
N LYS A 38 5.20 -19.29 -11.68
CA LYS A 38 5.67 -19.84 -10.40
C LYS A 38 7.18 -20.04 -10.37
N ASP A 39 7.81 -20.34 -11.51
CA ASP A 39 9.26 -20.52 -11.60
C ASP A 39 9.99 -19.17 -11.53
N GLU A 40 9.46 -18.11 -12.12
CA GLU A 40 9.98 -16.76 -11.95
C GLU A 40 9.87 -16.31 -10.48
N ILE A 41 8.73 -16.55 -9.83
CA ILE A 41 8.55 -16.24 -8.41
C ILE A 41 9.59 -17.00 -7.57
N ARG A 42 9.76 -18.31 -7.76
CA ARG A 42 10.79 -19.10 -7.05
C ARG A 42 12.19 -18.55 -7.27
N THR A 43 12.50 -18.15 -8.51
CA THR A 43 13.79 -17.54 -8.86
C THR A 43 14.01 -16.23 -8.11
N VAL A 44 13.01 -15.36 -8.05
CA VAL A 44 13.09 -14.08 -7.33
C VAL A 44 13.21 -14.32 -5.81
N VAL A 45 12.43 -15.26 -5.26
CA VAL A 45 12.47 -15.62 -3.84
C VAL A 45 13.85 -16.15 -3.46
N GLU A 46 14.42 -17.07 -4.25
CA GLU A 46 15.77 -17.59 -3.98
C GLU A 46 16.84 -16.51 -4.13
N TYR A 47 16.73 -15.66 -5.17
CA TYR A 47 17.64 -14.54 -5.36
C TYR A 47 17.63 -13.57 -4.17
N ALA A 48 16.44 -13.28 -3.62
CA ALA A 48 16.28 -12.46 -2.43
C ALA A 48 16.84 -13.14 -1.18
N HIS A 49 16.52 -14.43 -0.99
CA HIS A 49 16.92 -15.20 0.18
C HIS A 49 18.45 -15.24 0.35
N VAL A 50 19.20 -15.56 -0.69
CA VAL A 50 20.69 -15.60 -0.63
C VAL A 50 21.32 -14.22 -0.38
N ARG A 51 20.52 -13.14 -0.45
CA ARG A 51 20.93 -11.76 -0.15
C ARG A 51 20.38 -11.25 1.17
N GLY A 52 19.76 -12.12 1.98
CA GLY A 52 19.18 -11.75 3.28
C GLY A 52 17.92 -10.88 3.15
N VAL A 53 17.20 -10.97 2.04
CA VAL A 53 15.92 -10.27 1.84
C VAL A 53 14.77 -11.26 1.91
N GLU A 54 13.85 -11.04 2.84
CA GLU A 54 12.59 -11.77 2.94
C GLU A 54 11.58 -11.19 1.94
N ILE A 55 10.88 -12.05 1.21
CA ILE A 55 9.74 -11.62 0.37
C ILE A 55 8.44 -11.91 1.11
N VAL A 56 7.70 -10.87 1.43
CA VAL A 56 6.35 -10.93 1.99
C VAL A 56 5.35 -10.68 0.86
N PRO A 57 4.58 -11.69 0.43
CA PRO A 57 3.57 -11.50 -0.61
C PRO A 57 2.34 -10.79 -0.06
N GLU A 58 1.66 -10.01 -0.92
CA GLU A 58 0.34 -9.48 -0.67
C GLU A 58 -0.66 -9.93 -1.73
N ILE A 59 -1.79 -10.41 -1.25
CA ILE A 59 -3.04 -10.56 -2.02
C ILE A 59 -4.08 -9.73 -1.28
N ASP A 60 -4.48 -8.61 -1.87
CA ASP A 60 -5.40 -7.68 -1.23
C ASP A 60 -6.84 -8.20 -1.22
N LEU A 61 -7.46 -8.14 -0.04
CA LEU A 61 -8.78 -8.69 0.28
C LEU A 61 -9.46 -7.84 1.38
N PRO A 62 -10.74 -7.54 1.32
CA PRO A 62 -11.71 -7.87 0.28
C PRO A 62 -11.82 -6.82 -0.81
N GLY A 63 -11.18 -5.65 -0.65
CA GLY A 63 -11.04 -4.58 -1.63
C GLY A 63 -9.99 -4.91 -2.68
N HIS A 64 -9.77 -4.02 -3.64
CA HIS A 64 -8.77 -4.14 -4.70
C HIS A 64 -8.81 -5.48 -5.46
N THR A 65 -10.04 -5.99 -5.69
CA THR A 65 -10.27 -7.34 -6.21
C THR A 65 -10.96 -7.38 -7.56
N SER A 66 -11.02 -6.26 -8.30
CA SER A 66 -11.69 -6.23 -9.62
C SER A 66 -11.08 -7.24 -10.61
N ALA A 67 -9.76 -7.50 -10.55
CA ALA A 67 -9.14 -8.53 -11.39
C ALA A 67 -9.60 -9.94 -11.02
N ILE A 68 -9.75 -10.25 -9.73
CA ILE A 68 -10.31 -11.53 -9.27
C ILE A 68 -11.78 -11.64 -9.72
N LEU A 69 -12.56 -10.57 -9.58
CA LEU A 69 -13.99 -10.56 -9.90
C LEU A 69 -14.25 -10.50 -11.41
N ALA A 70 -13.32 -10.02 -12.22
CA ALA A 70 -13.38 -10.17 -13.67
C ALA A 70 -13.27 -11.63 -14.10
N ALA A 71 -12.41 -12.39 -13.44
CA ALA A 71 -12.25 -13.82 -13.67
C ALA A 71 -13.37 -14.66 -13.05
N TYR A 72 -13.84 -14.29 -11.87
CA TYR A 72 -14.80 -15.04 -11.04
C TYR A 72 -15.91 -14.11 -10.48
N PRO A 73 -16.79 -13.56 -11.32
CA PRO A 73 -17.81 -12.58 -10.91
C PRO A 73 -18.79 -13.13 -9.87
N GLU A 74 -18.98 -14.46 -9.83
CA GLU A 74 -19.81 -15.15 -8.84
C GLU A 74 -19.36 -14.93 -7.38
N LEU A 75 -18.11 -14.49 -7.18
CA LEU A 75 -17.56 -14.17 -5.86
C LEU A 75 -17.95 -12.76 -5.38
N SER A 76 -18.51 -11.92 -6.26
CA SER A 76 -19.07 -10.61 -5.90
C SER A 76 -20.45 -10.73 -5.26
N CYS A 77 -20.95 -9.65 -4.67
CA CYS A 77 -22.31 -9.61 -4.10
C CYS A 77 -23.42 -9.80 -5.14
N THR A 78 -23.20 -9.39 -6.39
CA THR A 78 -24.21 -9.43 -7.45
C THR A 78 -24.04 -10.58 -8.42
N GLY A 79 -22.83 -11.12 -8.56
CA GLY A 79 -22.50 -12.10 -9.60
C GLY A 79 -22.41 -11.51 -11.01
N GLU A 80 -22.59 -10.21 -11.16
CA GLU A 80 -22.54 -9.55 -12.46
C GLU A 80 -21.11 -9.44 -13.00
N PRO A 81 -20.93 -9.44 -14.33
CA PRO A 81 -19.61 -9.27 -14.93
C PRO A 81 -18.90 -7.99 -14.45
N VAL A 82 -17.62 -8.13 -14.13
CA VAL A 82 -16.76 -7.03 -13.68
C VAL A 82 -15.66 -6.81 -14.71
N ALA A 83 -15.38 -5.56 -15.06
CA ALA A 83 -14.23 -5.22 -15.88
C ALA A 83 -13.01 -4.93 -14.99
N ILE A 84 -11.83 -5.39 -15.42
CA ILE A 84 -10.55 -4.98 -14.82
C ILE A 84 -10.41 -3.46 -14.97
N LYS A 85 -9.87 -2.83 -13.95
CA LYS A 85 -9.66 -1.38 -13.94
C LYS A 85 -8.36 -1.02 -14.66
N THR A 86 -8.36 0.14 -15.28
CA THR A 86 -7.19 0.66 -16.03
C THR A 86 -6.63 1.95 -15.42
N ALA A 87 -7.17 2.36 -14.29
CA ALA A 87 -6.76 3.54 -13.55
C ALA A 87 -6.79 3.28 -12.05
N GLY A 88 -6.01 4.03 -11.28
CA GLY A 88 -6.06 4.02 -9.82
C GLY A 88 -7.42 4.48 -9.30
N GLY A 89 -7.72 4.16 -8.05
CA GLY A 89 -8.95 4.56 -7.39
C GLY A 89 -9.50 3.52 -6.42
N VAL A 90 -10.60 3.88 -5.73
CA VAL A 90 -11.28 3.01 -4.77
C VAL A 90 -12.60 2.53 -5.39
N TYR A 91 -12.65 1.27 -5.76
CA TYR A 91 -13.79 0.72 -6.48
C TYR A 91 -14.74 -0.03 -5.54
N SER A 92 -16.06 0.17 -5.74
CA SER A 92 -17.09 -0.40 -4.86
C SER A 92 -17.36 -1.90 -5.07
N VAL A 93 -16.77 -2.50 -6.10
CA VAL A 93 -16.92 -3.92 -6.39
C VAL A 93 -15.83 -4.69 -5.65
N ILE A 94 -16.26 -5.39 -4.60
CA ILE A 94 -15.37 -6.14 -3.69
C ILE A 94 -15.90 -7.55 -3.48
N LEU A 95 -15.09 -8.46 -2.93
CA LEU A 95 -15.50 -9.82 -2.59
C LEU A 95 -16.68 -9.83 -1.62
N CYS A 96 -17.63 -10.77 -1.82
CA CYS A 96 -18.81 -10.90 -0.98
C CYS A 96 -18.49 -11.62 0.34
N ALA A 97 -18.56 -10.92 1.46
CA ALA A 97 -18.33 -11.51 2.78
C ALA A 97 -19.47 -12.41 3.28
N GLY A 98 -20.61 -12.39 2.60
CA GLY A 98 -21.77 -13.23 2.93
C GLY A 98 -21.70 -14.65 2.36
N LYS A 99 -20.91 -14.90 1.32
CA LYS A 99 -20.83 -16.19 0.62
C LYS A 99 -19.70 -17.06 1.17
N ASP A 100 -20.01 -18.32 1.52
CA ASP A 100 -18.98 -19.28 1.94
C ASP A 100 -18.04 -19.65 0.77
N SER A 101 -18.54 -19.69 -0.47
CA SER A 101 -17.76 -19.94 -1.66
C SER A 101 -16.59 -18.95 -1.86
N VAL A 102 -16.68 -17.74 -1.30
CA VAL A 102 -15.57 -16.77 -1.30
C VAL A 102 -14.44 -17.26 -0.40
N PHE A 103 -14.76 -17.79 0.77
CA PHE A 103 -13.74 -18.34 1.67
C PHE A 103 -13.18 -19.66 1.16
N ASP A 104 -13.98 -20.50 0.50
CA ASP A 104 -13.51 -21.71 -0.19
C ASP A 104 -12.52 -21.33 -1.32
N PHE A 105 -12.81 -20.27 -2.08
CA PHE A 105 -11.92 -19.73 -3.09
C PHE A 105 -10.61 -19.22 -2.46
N ILE A 106 -10.67 -18.40 -1.41
CA ILE A 106 -9.50 -17.86 -0.70
C ILE A 106 -8.66 -19.01 -0.14
N GLU A 107 -9.27 -20.01 0.47
CA GLU A 107 -8.57 -21.17 1.01
C GLU A 107 -7.82 -21.92 -0.08
N ALA A 108 -8.51 -22.23 -1.17
CA ALA A 108 -7.92 -22.93 -2.31
C ALA A 108 -6.81 -22.13 -3.00
N LEU A 109 -6.95 -20.80 -3.07
CA LEU A 109 -5.95 -19.90 -3.63
C LEU A 109 -4.70 -19.86 -2.73
N LEU A 110 -4.87 -19.71 -1.42
CA LEU A 110 -3.76 -19.67 -0.46
C LEU A 110 -3.05 -21.03 -0.33
N ASP A 111 -3.75 -22.17 -0.54
CA ASP A 111 -3.11 -23.47 -0.67
C ASP A 111 -2.10 -23.54 -1.82
N GLU A 112 -2.40 -22.84 -2.90
CA GLU A 112 -1.53 -22.78 -4.08
C GLU A 112 -0.38 -21.78 -3.89
N LEU A 113 -0.65 -20.62 -3.27
CA LEU A 113 0.31 -19.52 -3.20
C LEU A 113 1.29 -19.64 -2.02
N CYS A 114 0.84 -20.05 -0.83
CA CYS A 114 1.68 -20.10 0.35
C CYS A 114 2.99 -20.90 0.19
N PRO A 115 3.03 -22.03 -0.56
CA PRO A 115 4.26 -22.77 -0.80
C PRO A 115 5.30 -22.05 -1.67
N LEU A 116 4.90 -21.01 -2.42
CA LEU A 116 5.81 -20.22 -3.25
C LEU A 116 6.66 -19.24 -2.42
N PHE A 117 6.17 -18.88 -1.24
CA PHE A 117 6.76 -17.85 -0.38
C PHE A 117 7.16 -18.44 0.98
N PRO A 118 8.46 -18.64 1.24
CA PRO A 118 8.96 -19.19 2.51
C PRO A 118 8.69 -18.28 3.73
N SER A 119 8.44 -16.99 3.51
CA SER A 119 8.11 -16.04 4.57
C SER A 119 7.06 -16.61 5.53
N ALA A 120 7.28 -16.43 6.82
CA ALA A 120 6.26 -16.72 7.84
C ALA A 120 5.12 -15.68 7.85
N ARG A 121 5.23 -14.62 7.06
CA ARG A 121 4.28 -13.51 6.95
C ARG A 121 3.57 -13.52 5.60
N PHE A 122 2.33 -13.05 5.59
CA PHE A 122 1.51 -12.88 4.38
C PHE A 122 0.61 -11.66 4.59
N HIS A 123 0.64 -10.72 3.66
CA HIS A 123 -0.19 -9.51 3.70
C HIS A 123 -1.50 -9.75 2.96
N ILE A 124 -2.63 -9.39 3.58
CA ILE A 124 -3.98 -9.56 3.01
C ILE A 124 -4.66 -8.24 2.67
N GLY A 125 -3.93 -7.11 2.66
CA GLY A 125 -4.51 -5.81 2.41
C GLY A 125 -5.49 -5.37 3.50
N GLY A 126 -6.73 -5.13 3.12
CA GLY A 126 -7.80 -4.76 4.03
C GLY A 126 -8.13 -3.28 4.05
N ASP A 127 -7.48 -2.50 3.21
CA ASP A 127 -7.70 -1.09 2.99
C ASP A 127 -8.84 -0.85 1.99
N GLU A 128 -9.28 0.38 1.97
CA GLU A 128 -10.14 0.97 0.95
C GLU A 128 -11.31 0.10 0.46
N ALA A 129 -11.86 -0.76 1.32
CA ALA A 129 -12.97 -1.64 1.00
C ALA A 129 -14.33 -0.94 1.21
N PRO A 130 -15.03 -0.44 0.17
CA PRO A 130 -16.32 0.22 0.31
C PRO A 130 -17.41 -0.73 0.74
N LYS A 131 -18.29 -0.32 1.65
CA LYS A 131 -19.32 -1.19 2.26
C LYS A 131 -20.68 -1.10 1.57
N THR A 132 -20.83 -0.27 0.55
CA THR A 132 -22.13 -0.01 -0.12
C THR A 132 -22.74 -1.30 -0.66
N ARG A 133 -21.94 -2.14 -1.34
CA ARG A 133 -22.41 -3.43 -1.85
C ARG A 133 -22.82 -4.39 -0.73
N TRP A 134 -22.06 -4.47 0.35
CA TRP A 134 -22.38 -5.35 1.47
C TRP A 134 -23.65 -4.93 2.21
N ARG A 135 -23.89 -3.61 2.32
CA ARG A 135 -25.13 -3.08 2.93
C ARG A 135 -26.38 -3.45 2.16
N ALA A 136 -26.27 -3.59 0.84
CA ALA A 136 -27.39 -3.97 -0.03
C ALA A 136 -27.48 -5.47 -0.34
N CYS A 137 -26.46 -6.27 0.01
CA CYS A 137 -26.38 -7.68 -0.34
C CYS A 137 -27.14 -8.56 0.67
N PRO A 138 -28.12 -9.37 0.23
CA PRO A 138 -28.85 -10.26 1.13
C PRO A 138 -27.95 -11.24 1.89
N ASP A 139 -26.96 -11.84 1.20
CA ASP A 139 -26.03 -12.80 1.83
C ASP A 139 -25.18 -12.14 2.91
N CYS A 140 -24.68 -10.91 2.67
CA CYS A 140 -23.93 -10.14 3.65
C CYS A 140 -24.81 -9.76 4.86
N GLN A 141 -26.06 -9.34 4.62
CA GLN A 141 -26.98 -9.01 5.70
C GLN A 141 -27.37 -10.24 6.53
N ALA A 142 -27.65 -11.36 5.87
CA ALA A 142 -27.90 -12.64 6.57
C ALA A 142 -26.69 -13.07 7.44
N ARG A 143 -25.47 -12.88 6.93
CA ARG A 143 -24.24 -13.17 7.69
C ARG A 143 -24.10 -12.24 8.90
N ILE A 144 -24.37 -10.93 8.74
CA ILE A 144 -24.36 -9.96 9.84
C ILE A 144 -25.35 -10.40 10.94
N GLU A 145 -26.58 -10.73 10.55
CA GLU A 145 -27.61 -11.18 11.47
C GLU A 145 -27.23 -12.49 12.20
N ALA A 146 -26.83 -13.50 11.43
CA ALA A 146 -26.46 -14.82 11.97
C ALA A 146 -25.30 -14.77 12.99
N LEU A 147 -24.38 -13.82 12.81
CA LEU A 147 -23.22 -13.63 13.70
C LEU A 147 -23.44 -12.55 14.77
N GLY A 148 -24.59 -11.88 14.80
CA GLY A 148 -24.90 -10.80 15.73
C GLY A 148 -23.95 -9.58 15.58
N LEU A 149 -23.50 -9.30 14.35
CA LEU A 149 -22.58 -8.19 14.07
C LEU A 149 -23.34 -6.85 14.03
N GLY A 150 -22.67 -5.77 14.44
CA GLY A 150 -23.24 -4.41 14.42
C GLY A 150 -23.33 -3.75 13.03
N GLY A 151 -22.91 -4.46 11.96
CA GLY A 151 -23.00 -3.94 10.59
C GLY A 151 -21.82 -4.33 9.69
N ALA A 152 -21.76 -3.72 8.53
CA ALA A 152 -20.80 -4.05 7.47
C ALA A 152 -19.33 -3.79 7.86
N GLU A 153 -19.06 -2.87 8.79
CA GLU A 153 -17.71 -2.65 9.30
C GLU A 153 -17.21 -3.86 10.12
N GLN A 154 -18.06 -4.40 10.98
CA GLN A 154 -17.72 -5.61 11.74
C GLN A 154 -17.69 -6.87 10.85
N LEU A 155 -18.45 -6.86 9.74
CA LEU A 155 -18.37 -7.92 8.74
C LEU A 155 -16.98 -7.97 8.07
N GLN A 156 -16.32 -6.83 7.86
CA GLN A 156 -14.91 -6.83 7.40
C GLN A 156 -13.98 -7.47 8.43
N GLY A 157 -14.17 -7.19 9.72
CA GLY A 157 -13.40 -7.86 10.77
C GLY A 157 -13.58 -9.38 10.77
N TYR A 158 -14.82 -9.86 10.57
CA TYR A 158 -15.09 -11.27 10.38
C TYR A 158 -14.36 -11.83 9.15
N PHE A 159 -14.43 -11.13 8.00
CA PHE A 159 -13.74 -11.52 6.76
C PHE A 159 -12.23 -11.65 6.97
N SER A 160 -11.59 -10.62 7.53
CA SER A 160 -10.16 -10.61 7.80
C SER A 160 -9.74 -11.71 8.78
N CYS A 161 -10.55 -11.97 9.83
CA CYS A 161 -10.29 -13.08 10.75
C CYS A 161 -10.38 -14.45 10.07
N ARG A 162 -11.34 -14.65 9.16
CA ARG A 162 -11.47 -15.91 8.41
C ARG A 162 -10.27 -16.12 7.48
N ALA A 163 -9.84 -15.07 6.75
CA ALA A 163 -8.65 -15.12 5.90
C ALA A 163 -7.37 -15.41 6.73
N ALA A 164 -7.27 -14.80 7.90
CA ALA A 164 -6.15 -15.04 8.83
C ALA A 164 -6.14 -16.45 9.39
N ASP A 165 -7.30 -17.04 9.70
CA ASP A 165 -7.39 -18.42 10.19
C ASP A 165 -6.94 -19.41 9.10
N ILE A 166 -7.29 -19.15 7.84
CA ILE A 166 -6.84 -19.92 6.68
C ILE A 166 -5.31 -19.85 6.55
N LEU A 167 -4.72 -18.65 6.70
CA LEU A 167 -3.27 -18.45 6.65
C LEU A 167 -2.55 -19.09 7.85
N ARG A 168 -3.13 -18.98 9.03
CA ARG A 168 -2.58 -19.59 10.26
C ARG A 168 -2.50 -21.11 10.15
N ALA A 169 -3.51 -21.76 9.56
CA ALA A 169 -3.50 -23.19 9.28
C ALA A 169 -2.34 -23.61 8.34
N ARG A 170 -1.78 -22.66 7.59
CA ARG A 170 -0.60 -22.81 6.71
C ARG A 170 0.70 -22.30 7.33
N GLY A 171 0.70 -22.04 8.63
CA GLY A 171 1.86 -21.55 9.36
C GLY A 171 2.22 -20.09 9.04
N LYS A 172 1.31 -19.31 8.47
CA LYS A 172 1.53 -17.91 8.13
C LYS A 172 0.91 -16.99 9.18
N ARG A 173 1.60 -15.89 9.45
CA ARG A 173 1.11 -14.77 10.23
C ARG A 173 0.61 -13.66 9.28
N VAL A 174 -0.54 -13.09 9.61
CA VAL A 174 -1.15 -12.08 8.74
C VAL A 174 -0.61 -10.69 9.01
N ILE A 175 -0.45 -9.90 7.94
CA ILE A 175 -0.29 -8.44 7.98
C ILE A 175 -1.53 -7.82 7.32
N CYS A 176 -2.00 -6.68 7.85
CA CYS A 176 -3.11 -5.90 7.29
C CYS A 176 -2.77 -4.40 7.32
N TRP A 177 -3.32 -3.64 6.39
CA TRP A 177 -3.34 -2.18 6.49
C TRP A 177 -4.14 -1.70 7.71
N ASN A 178 -3.82 -0.53 8.24
CA ASN A 178 -4.41 -0.03 9.50
C ASN A 178 -5.91 0.23 9.45
N GLU A 179 -6.54 0.23 8.29
CA GLU A 179 -8.00 0.31 8.14
C GLU A 179 -8.71 -0.95 8.65
N ALA A 180 -8.02 -2.09 8.73
CA ALA A 180 -8.55 -3.29 9.37
C ALA A 180 -8.96 -3.06 10.84
N LEU A 181 -8.34 -2.09 11.52
CA LEU A 181 -8.69 -1.69 12.90
C LEU A 181 -10.07 -1.05 13.02
N ARG A 182 -10.64 -0.57 11.92
CA ARG A 182 -12.00 0.00 11.83
C ARG A 182 -13.08 -1.02 12.23
N ALA A 183 -12.82 -2.28 11.98
CA ALA A 183 -13.76 -3.37 12.23
C ALA A 183 -13.94 -3.72 13.72
N HIS A 184 -13.24 -3.07 14.63
CA HIS A 184 -13.20 -3.39 16.07
C HIS A 184 -12.80 -4.84 16.40
N ARG A 185 -12.40 -5.60 15.42
CA ARG A 185 -11.85 -6.94 15.57
C ARG A 185 -10.77 -7.17 14.53
N VAL A 186 -9.56 -7.36 14.98
CA VAL A 186 -8.39 -7.71 14.17
C VAL A 186 -8.06 -9.17 14.40
N PRO A 187 -7.47 -9.86 13.42
CA PRO A 187 -7.00 -11.22 13.62
C PRO A 187 -5.97 -11.29 14.77
N ASP A 188 -6.07 -12.33 15.61
CA ASP A 188 -5.15 -12.52 16.72
C ASP A 188 -3.71 -12.62 16.22
N GLY A 189 -2.83 -11.84 16.83
CA GLY A 189 -1.40 -11.78 16.46
C GLY A 189 -1.11 -11.18 15.08
N ALA A 190 -2.07 -10.51 14.44
CA ALA A 190 -1.81 -9.77 13.21
C ALA A 190 -0.72 -8.71 13.43
N GLN A 191 -0.01 -8.37 12.36
CA GLN A 191 0.83 -7.19 12.30
C GLN A 191 0.05 -6.11 11.53
N ILE A 192 0.10 -4.86 11.98
CA ILE A 192 -0.65 -3.79 11.35
C ILE A 192 0.31 -2.83 10.66
N GLN A 193 0.07 -2.61 9.36
CA GLN A 193 0.82 -1.63 8.57
C GLN A 193 0.10 -0.29 8.57
N TYR A 194 0.74 0.72 9.13
CA TYR A 194 0.19 2.07 9.23
C TYR A 194 0.58 2.90 8.01
N TRP A 195 -0.41 3.31 7.21
CA TRP A 195 -0.20 4.15 6.03
C TRP A 195 -0.99 5.46 6.03
N THR A 196 -2.13 5.50 6.75
CA THR A 196 -3.04 6.66 6.71
C THR A 196 -3.42 7.15 8.10
N LEU A 197 -3.65 8.46 8.21
CA LEU A 197 -4.18 9.10 9.41
C LEU A 197 -5.61 8.66 9.76
N GLN A 198 -6.32 8.05 8.83
CA GLN A 198 -7.61 7.44 9.14
C GLN A 198 -7.40 6.35 10.19
N HIS A 199 -8.32 6.29 11.16
CA HIS A 199 -8.25 5.32 12.27
C HIS A 199 -6.98 5.40 13.13
N ARG A 200 -6.26 6.53 13.12
CA ARG A 200 -5.03 6.73 13.91
C ARG A 200 -5.21 6.50 15.41
N HIS A 201 -6.42 6.77 15.96
CA HIS A 201 -6.70 6.53 17.37
C HIS A 201 -6.76 5.04 17.68
N GLN A 202 -7.39 4.25 16.81
CA GLN A 202 -7.41 2.79 16.92
C GLN A 202 -6.00 2.23 16.76
N MET A 203 -5.22 2.79 15.81
CA MET A 203 -3.82 2.41 15.61
C MET A 203 -2.98 2.72 16.85
N GLN A 204 -3.14 3.89 17.45
CA GLN A 204 -2.46 4.24 18.68
C GLN A 204 -2.82 3.29 19.82
N GLN A 205 -4.11 2.99 20.02
CA GLN A 205 -4.58 2.03 21.02
C GLN A 205 -4.00 0.64 20.79
N TYR A 206 -3.94 0.19 19.53
CA TYR A 206 -3.34 -1.09 19.14
C TYR A 206 -1.85 -1.16 19.52
N ALA A 207 -1.09 -0.12 19.20
CA ALA A 207 0.33 -0.03 19.52
C ALA A 207 0.58 0.10 21.04
N GLU A 208 -0.23 0.89 21.76
CA GLU A 208 -0.17 1.03 23.23
C GLU A 208 -0.49 -0.29 23.95
N ALA A 209 -1.33 -1.14 23.34
CA ALA A 209 -1.60 -2.49 23.83
C ALA A 209 -0.48 -3.51 23.52
N GLY A 210 0.64 -3.07 22.92
CA GLY A 210 1.76 -3.91 22.56
C GLY A 210 1.62 -4.66 21.23
N GLY A 211 0.70 -4.24 20.38
CA GLY A 211 0.56 -4.78 19.02
C GLY A 211 1.78 -4.48 18.16
N GLU A 212 2.16 -5.40 17.28
CA GLU A 212 3.27 -5.22 16.34
C GLU A 212 2.81 -4.48 15.09
N TRP A 213 3.61 -3.52 14.64
CA TRP A 213 3.23 -2.67 13.52
C TRP A 213 4.41 -2.22 12.67
N ILE A 214 4.09 -1.88 11.41
CA ILE A 214 5.01 -1.34 10.40
C ILE A 214 4.59 0.10 10.12
N TYR A 215 5.55 0.99 9.96
CA TYR A 215 5.30 2.40 9.64
C TYR A 215 5.58 2.68 8.16
N SER A 216 4.54 3.08 7.43
CA SER A 216 4.59 3.45 6.01
C SER A 216 3.67 4.65 5.69
N ASP A 217 3.68 5.69 6.55
CA ASP A 217 2.82 6.87 6.41
C ASP A 217 2.90 7.48 4.99
N MET A 218 1.74 7.65 4.36
CA MET A 218 1.63 8.13 2.98
C MET A 218 2.22 9.53 2.73
N PHE A 219 2.36 10.34 3.76
CA PHE A 219 2.96 11.67 3.66
C PHE A 219 4.49 11.68 3.82
N GLU A 220 5.09 10.54 4.16
CA GLU A 220 6.50 10.47 4.52
C GLU A 220 7.25 9.35 3.78
N LEU A 221 6.58 8.23 3.49
CA LEU A 221 7.20 7.00 2.97
C LEU A 221 6.55 6.44 1.69
N TYR A 222 5.65 7.17 1.03
CA TYR A 222 5.15 6.80 -0.30
C TYR A 222 6.09 7.32 -1.38
N PHE A 223 6.96 6.47 -1.86
CA PHE A 223 8.03 6.83 -2.80
C PHE A 223 7.54 6.95 -4.25
N ASP A 224 6.32 6.56 -4.56
CA ASP A 224 5.64 6.91 -5.81
C ASP A 224 5.42 8.43 -5.95
N TYR A 225 5.28 9.15 -4.83
CA TYR A 225 5.26 10.62 -4.86
C TYR A 225 6.61 11.20 -5.25
N PRO A 226 6.61 12.33 -6.02
CA PRO A 226 7.86 12.99 -6.43
C PRO A 226 8.64 13.55 -5.23
N HIS A 227 9.93 13.75 -5.42
CA HIS A 227 10.80 14.37 -4.41
C HIS A 227 10.35 15.79 -4.01
N SER A 228 9.60 16.48 -4.87
CA SER A 228 8.95 17.74 -4.55
C SER A 228 7.92 17.65 -3.42
N MET A 229 7.34 16.48 -3.22
CA MET A 229 6.38 16.18 -2.15
C MET A 229 7.04 15.44 -0.98
N ILE A 230 7.80 14.40 -1.26
CA ILE A 230 8.54 13.61 -0.26
C ILE A 230 10.04 13.70 -0.55
N PRO A 231 10.70 14.81 -0.12
CA PRO A 231 12.14 15.01 -0.32
C PRO A 231 12.98 14.03 0.52
N LEU A 232 14.22 13.83 0.12
CA LEU A 232 15.16 12.92 0.78
C LEU A 232 15.30 13.20 2.28
N LYS A 233 15.41 14.48 2.66
CA LYS A 233 15.53 14.88 4.07
C LYS A 233 14.30 14.46 4.88
N ARG A 234 13.09 14.53 4.30
CA ARG A 234 11.88 14.10 5.00
C ARG A 234 11.97 12.62 5.35
N VAL A 235 12.35 11.76 4.40
CA VAL A 235 12.53 10.32 4.64
C VAL A 235 13.58 10.07 5.73
N TYR A 236 14.73 10.73 5.65
CA TYR A 236 15.82 10.57 6.60
C TYR A 236 15.48 11.03 8.03
N THR A 237 14.53 11.96 8.18
CA THR A 237 14.14 12.52 9.49
C THR A 237 12.79 12.02 9.98
N VAL A 238 12.25 10.95 9.41
CA VAL A 238 11.00 10.34 9.84
C VAL A 238 11.11 9.90 11.31
N ARG A 239 10.08 10.23 12.07
CA ARG A 239 9.86 9.71 13.42
C ARG A 239 8.45 9.14 13.46
N PRO A 240 8.29 7.82 13.57
CA PRO A 240 6.98 7.19 13.56
C PRO A 240 6.01 7.85 14.54
N HIS A 241 4.82 8.17 14.06
CA HIS A 241 3.81 8.88 14.84
C HIS A 241 2.39 8.56 14.34
N PHE A 242 1.40 8.77 15.20
CA PHE A 242 -0.02 8.69 14.82
C PHE A 242 -0.65 10.08 14.85
N GLY A 243 -0.03 11.05 14.16
CA GLY A 243 -0.49 12.43 14.10
C GLY A 243 0.61 13.47 14.33
N LYS A 244 0.66 14.10 15.51
CA LYS A 244 1.55 15.26 15.73
C LYS A 244 2.84 14.95 16.50
N LYS A 245 2.82 13.96 17.35
CA LYS A 245 3.95 13.64 18.24
C LYS A 245 4.51 12.27 17.89
N PRO A 246 5.84 12.09 17.94
CA PRO A 246 6.45 10.78 17.83
C PRO A 246 5.82 9.81 18.83
N PHE A 247 5.69 8.55 18.41
CA PHE A 247 5.25 7.47 19.28
C PHE A 247 6.46 6.87 20.00
N GLU A 248 6.44 6.87 21.32
CA GLU A 248 7.54 6.39 22.16
C GLU A 248 7.29 4.97 22.73
N GLY A 249 6.24 4.31 22.27
CA GLY A 249 5.90 2.95 22.71
C GLY A 249 6.68 1.86 21.98
N THR A 250 6.34 0.63 22.31
CA THR A 250 6.91 -0.58 21.71
C THR A 250 6.10 -1.09 20.53
N GLY A 251 6.53 -2.19 19.91
CA GLY A 251 5.76 -2.87 18.85
C GLY A 251 6.06 -2.40 17.43
N LEU A 252 6.79 -1.32 17.22
CA LEU A 252 7.29 -0.96 15.89
C LEU A 252 8.33 -1.99 15.44
N ILE A 253 8.03 -2.71 14.35
CA ILE A 253 8.91 -3.78 13.83
C ILE A 253 9.65 -3.37 12.56
N GLY A 254 9.30 -2.25 11.93
CA GLY A 254 9.98 -1.77 10.74
C GLY A 254 9.39 -0.50 10.16
N LEU A 255 10.15 0.06 9.22
CA LEU A 255 9.74 1.16 8.35
C LEU A 255 9.67 0.62 6.92
N GLU A 256 8.66 1.03 6.16
CA GLU A 256 8.49 0.61 4.78
C GLU A 256 8.25 1.80 3.85
N GLY A 257 8.98 1.83 2.74
CA GLY A 257 8.77 2.78 1.64
C GLY A 257 7.90 2.15 0.56
N CYS A 258 6.69 2.65 0.35
CA CYS A 258 5.76 2.14 -0.65
C CYS A 258 6.04 2.75 -2.03
N LEU A 259 5.89 1.95 -3.09
CA LEU A 259 6.03 2.35 -4.49
C LEU A 259 4.85 1.81 -5.28
N TRP A 260 3.78 2.61 -5.40
CA TRP A 260 2.60 2.30 -6.18
C TRP A 260 2.83 2.66 -7.65
N ALA A 261 2.36 1.81 -8.56
CA ALA A 261 2.76 1.86 -9.96
C ALA A 261 1.84 2.69 -10.87
N GLU A 262 0.74 3.26 -10.37
CA GLU A 262 -0.24 4.00 -11.18
C GLU A 262 0.36 5.18 -11.97
N HIS A 263 1.45 5.74 -11.46
CA HIS A 263 2.15 6.88 -12.05
C HIS A 263 3.64 6.60 -12.31
N ILE A 264 3.99 5.32 -12.40
CA ILE A 264 5.35 4.83 -12.73
C ILE A 264 5.27 4.10 -14.06
N GLU A 265 5.62 4.81 -15.13
CA GLU A 265 5.43 4.36 -16.50
C GLU A 265 6.54 3.43 -17.01
N ASP A 266 7.74 3.55 -16.40
CA ASP A 266 8.93 2.85 -16.84
C ASP A 266 9.94 2.60 -15.70
N ARG A 267 10.99 1.85 -16.04
CA ARG A 267 12.07 1.48 -15.11
C ARG A 267 12.84 2.70 -14.60
N GLU A 268 13.10 3.67 -15.45
CA GLU A 268 13.86 4.89 -15.08
C GLU A 268 13.07 5.67 -14.03
N ARG A 269 11.76 5.80 -14.24
CA ARG A 269 10.86 6.44 -13.27
C ARG A 269 10.84 5.66 -11.95
N LEU A 270 10.75 4.34 -11.98
CA LEU A 270 10.80 3.49 -10.79
C LEU A 270 12.08 3.71 -10.01
N GLU A 271 13.23 3.63 -10.68
CA GLU A 271 14.54 3.79 -10.07
C GLU A 271 14.75 5.18 -9.47
N SER A 272 14.36 6.24 -10.20
CA SER A 272 14.44 7.61 -9.69
C SER A 272 13.49 7.85 -8.50
N ARG A 273 12.35 7.20 -8.46
CA ARG A 273 11.44 7.25 -7.30
C ARG A 273 11.99 6.51 -6.10
N ALA A 274 12.58 5.33 -6.29
CA ALA A 274 13.17 4.53 -5.23
C ALA A 274 14.44 5.17 -4.66
N PHE A 275 15.37 5.57 -5.55
CA PHE A 275 16.70 6.02 -5.15
C PHE A 275 16.86 7.53 -5.30
N PRO A 276 17.50 8.20 -4.31
CA PRO A 276 18.21 7.60 -3.15
C PRO A 276 17.37 7.44 -1.87
N ARG A 277 16.02 7.59 -1.92
CA ARG A 277 15.17 7.52 -0.72
C ARG A 277 15.25 6.17 -0.02
N ALA A 278 15.44 5.08 -0.76
CA ALA A 278 15.65 3.75 -0.18
C ALA A 278 16.89 3.69 0.71
N ALA A 279 17.99 4.36 0.34
CA ALA A 279 19.19 4.47 1.18
C ALA A 279 18.92 5.27 2.46
N ALA A 280 18.17 6.37 2.36
CA ALA A 280 17.78 7.17 3.53
C ALA A 280 16.89 6.38 4.50
N LEU A 281 15.91 5.66 3.97
CA LEU A 281 15.04 4.78 4.75
C LEU A 281 15.85 3.68 5.45
N ALA A 282 16.78 3.05 4.74
CA ALA A 282 17.61 2.00 5.29
C ALA A 282 18.50 2.51 6.43
N GLU A 283 19.21 3.62 6.24
CA GLU A 283 20.04 4.18 7.31
C GLU A 283 19.19 4.55 8.53
N LEU A 284 18.05 5.17 8.32
CA LEU A 284 17.13 5.50 9.40
C LEU A 284 16.65 4.25 10.16
N ALA A 285 16.22 3.21 9.43
CA ALA A 285 15.69 1.99 10.03
C ALA A 285 16.73 1.21 10.85
N TRP A 286 17.99 1.24 10.44
CA TRP A 286 19.08 0.52 11.14
C TRP A 286 19.75 1.33 12.24
N SER A 287 19.91 2.64 12.03
CA SER A 287 20.73 3.50 12.90
C SER A 287 19.92 4.49 13.73
N GLY A 288 18.63 4.65 13.43
CA GLY A 288 17.82 5.70 14.01
C GLY A 288 18.18 7.09 13.48
N GLU A 289 17.95 8.11 14.29
CA GLU A 289 18.23 9.51 13.90
C GLU A 289 19.74 9.76 13.77
N GLY A 290 20.16 10.44 12.70
CA GLY A 290 21.56 10.70 12.38
C GLY A 290 21.84 12.10 11.84
N ASP A 291 23.11 12.32 11.45
CA ASP A 291 23.56 13.55 10.79
C ASP A 291 23.20 13.52 9.28
N TYR A 292 22.17 14.25 8.90
CA TYR A 292 21.72 14.33 7.51
C TYR A 292 22.79 14.85 6.55
N ASP A 293 23.59 15.82 6.96
CA ASP A 293 24.65 16.36 6.09
C ASP A 293 25.79 15.36 5.92
N GLY A 294 26.13 14.61 6.98
CA GLY A 294 27.02 13.47 6.93
C GLY A 294 26.51 12.34 6.04
N PHE A 295 25.22 12.02 6.15
CA PHE A 295 24.56 11.05 5.28
C PHE A 295 24.66 11.47 3.80
N ARG A 296 24.30 12.70 3.45
CA ARG A 296 24.42 13.20 2.07
C ARG A 296 25.81 13.09 1.49
N ARG A 297 26.87 13.32 2.31
CA ARG A 297 28.25 13.16 1.83
C ARG A 297 28.57 11.71 1.47
N ARG A 298 28.12 10.74 2.26
CA ARG A 298 28.30 9.30 1.96
C ARG A 298 27.48 8.86 0.78
N LEU A 299 26.24 9.32 0.70
CA LEU A 299 25.28 8.99 -0.33
C LEU A 299 25.77 9.31 -1.75
N ARG A 300 26.60 10.37 -1.95
CA ARG A 300 27.15 10.68 -3.27
C ARG A 300 27.94 9.52 -3.86
N ALA A 301 28.79 8.88 -3.06
CA ALA A 301 29.55 7.72 -3.53
C ALA A 301 28.68 6.51 -3.82
N ASP A 302 27.59 6.34 -3.06
CA ASP A 302 26.61 5.31 -3.26
C ASP A 302 25.81 5.52 -4.56
N VAL A 303 25.35 6.75 -4.81
CA VAL A 303 24.68 7.13 -6.06
C VAL A 303 25.58 6.90 -7.27
N GLU A 304 26.86 7.31 -7.23
CA GLU A 304 27.82 7.01 -8.29
C GLU A 304 27.99 5.50 -8.54
N TYR A 305 27.90 4.69 -7.48
CA TYR A 305 27.93 3.24 -7.61
C TYR A 305 26.65 2.71 -8.29
N LEU A 306 25.47 3.18 -7.88
CA LEU A 306 24.18 2.82 -8.50
C LEU A 306 24.18 3.17 -10.01
N GLU A 307 24.62 4.37 -10.37
CA GLU A 307 24.74 4.79 -11.79
C GLU A 307 25.65 3.87 -12.60
N ARG A 308 26.81 3.50 -12.04
CA ARG A 308 27.73 2.55 -12.71
C ARG A 308 27.16 1.15 -12.86
N THR A 309 26.17 0.77 -12.04
CA THR A 309 25.46 -0.51 -12.16
C THR A 309 24.23 -0.43 -13.07
N GLY A 310 23.99 0.74 -13.70
CA GLY A 310 22.89 0.94 -14.64
C GLY A 310 21.55 1.28 -13.98
N ILE A 311 21.58 1.78 -12.75
CA ILE A 311 20.42 2.33 -12.04
C ILE A 311 20.41 3.84 -12.25
N THR A 312 19.25 4.42 -12.45
CA THR A 312 19.02 5.85 -12.67
C THR A 312 18.42 6.53 -11.43
N PRO A 313 19.24 6.91 -10.41
CA PRO A 313 18.73 7.58 -9.22
C PRO A 313 18.34 9.02 -9.51
N THR A 314 17.50 9.61 -8.65
CA THR A 314 17.21 11.05 -8.73
C THR A 314 18.51 11.86 -8.53
N PRO A 315 18.80 12.87 -9.39
CA PRO A 315 19.97 13.74 -9.28
C PRO A 315 20.00 14.55 -7.98
N GLU A 316 21.21 14.90 -7.50
CA GLU A 316 21.40 15.55 -6.18
C GLU A 316 20.65 16.88 -6.03
N ASP A 317 20.52 17.68 -7.07
CA ASP A 317 19.78 18.95 -7.06
C ASP A 317 18.26 18.75 -6.84
N TRP A 318 17.75 17.54 -7.06
CA TRP A 318 16.38 17.14 -6.81
C TRP A 318 16.16 16.28 -5.56
N TRP A 319 17.18 16.02 -4.75
CA TRP A 319 16.99 15.30 -3.50
C TRP A 319 16.07 16.05 -2.50
N ASP A 320 16.30 17.38 -2.40
CA ASP A 320 15.52 18.27 -1.52
C ASP A 320 15.13 19.54 -2.29
N PRO A 321 14.27 19.42 -3.31
CA PRO A 321 13.97 20.54 -4.19
C PRO A 321 13.25 21.67 -3.43
N LYS A 322 13.46 22.90 -3.87
CA LYS A 322 12.94 24.12 -3.25
C LYS A 322 12.39 25.08 -4.32
N GLY A 323 11.67 26.08 -3.83
CA GLY A 323 11.24 27.19 -4.68
C GLY A 323 10.15 26.80 -5.69
N ARG A 324 10.12 27.55 -6.79
CA ARG A 324 9.04 27.47 -7.77
C ARG A 324 8.99 26.14 -8.50
N ALA A 325 10.14 25.60 -8.92
CA ALA A 325 10.21 24.32 -9.65
C ALA A 325 9.64 23.15 -8.82
N ARG A 326 9.97 23.09 -7.51
CA ARG A 326 9.37 22.12 -6.59
C ARG A 326 7.85 22.20 -6.59
N LEU A 327 7.32 23.43 -6.50
CA LEU A 327 5.88 23.64 -6.42
C LEU A 327 5.18 23.27 -7.72
N GLU A 328 5.76 23.64 -8.86
CA GLU A 328 5.22 23.32 -10.19
C GLU A 328 5.15 21.80 -10.40
N GLU A 329 6.18 21.04 -10.01
CA GLU A 329 6.15 19.57 -10.08
C GLU A 329 5.10 18.98 -9.14
N ALA A 330 5.05 19.41 -7.88
CA ALA A 330 4.09 18.90 -6.91
C ALA A 330 2.62 19.14 -7.35
N VAL A 331 2.32 20.36 -7.84
CA VAL A 331 0.98 20.69 -8.34
C VAL A 331 0.66 19.92 -9.61
N GLY A 332 1.62 19.82 -10.54
CA GLY A 332 1.47 19.05 -11.78
C GLY A 332 1.15 17.58 -11.49
N TYR A 333 1.90 16.95 -10.58
CA TYR A 333 1.66 15.57 -10.16
C TYR A 333 0.26 15.37 -9.57
N LEU A 334 -0.15 16.22 -8.61
CA LEU A 334 -1.47 16.12 -7.99
C LEU A 334 -2.61 16.37 -8.97
N THR A 335 -2.43 17.29 -9.91
CA THR A 335 -3.42 17.55 -10.96
C THR A 335 -3.57 16.34 -11.87
N HIS A 336 -2.46 15.74 -12.28
CA HIS A 336 -2.46 14.53 -13.10
C HIS A 336 -3.10 13.34 -12.36
N MET A 337 -2.68 13.08 -11.12
CA MET A 337 -3.23 12.03 -10.27
C MET A 337 -4.75 12.17 -10.12
N ASN A 338 -5.24 13.36 -9.78
CA ASN A 338 -6.70 13.56 -9.63
C ASN A 338 -7.46 13.43 -10.95
N ALA A 339 -6.86 13.82 -12.07
CA ALA A 339 -7.48 13.70 -13.40
C ALA A 339 -7.51 12.26 -13.92
N SER A 340 -6.57 11.41 -13.50
CA SER A 340 -6.48 10.01 -13.91
C SER A 340 -7.52 9.10 -13.22
N ILE A 341 -8.07 9.51 -12.06
CA ILE A 341 -9.08 8.73 -11.34
C ILE A 341 -10.46 8.92 -12.00
N PRO A 342 -11.06 7.87 -12.58
CA PRO A 342 -12.39 7.95 -13.17
C PRO A 342 -13.47 8.15 -12.09
N ALA A 343 -14.65 8.60 -12.48
CA ALA A 343 -15.74 8.87 -11.54
C ALA A 343 -16.11 7.64 -10.69
N GLU A 344 -16.07 6.44 -11.26
CA GLU A 344 -16.36 5.17 -10.58
C GLU A 344 -15.25 4.72 -9.59
N GLY A 345 -14.04 5.24 -9.75
CA GLY A 345 -12.90 4.98 -8.86
C GLY A 345 -12.73 6.04 -7.77
N ARG A 346 -13.64 7.00 -7.65
CA ARG A 346 -13.60 7.99 -6.57
C ARG A 346 -14.16 7.40 -5.28
N PRO A 347 -13.55 7.70 -4.13
CA PRO A 347 -14.06 7.22 -2.85
C PRO A 347 -15.52 7.58 -2.64
N GLU A 348 -16.31 6.64 -2.14
CA GLU A 348 -17.72 6.88 -1.79
C GLU A 348 -17.91 7.87 -0.64
N VAL A 349 -16.87 8.04 0.17
CA VAL A 349 -16.85 8.94 1.32
C VAL A 349 -15.82 10.04 1.06
N GLU A 350 -16.27 11.28 1.13
CA GLU A 350 -15.37 12.43 1.05
C GLU A 350 -14.23 12.31 2.08
N PRO A 351 -12.99 12.63 1.69
CA PRO A 351 -11.88 12.60 2.61
C PRO A 351 -12.16 13.52 3.81
N SER A 352 -11.81 13.06 5.00
CA SER A 352 -12.05 13.85 6.20
C SER A 352 -11.34 15.20 6.11
N ARG A 353 -11.94 16.24 6.71
CA ARG A 353 -11.32 17.58 6.78
C ARG A 353 -9.89 17.51 7.34
N GLU A 354 -9.65 16.61 8.28
CA GLU A 354 -8.34 16.40 8.88
C GLU A 354 -7.34 15.83 7.89
N LEU A 355 -7.74 14.86 7.07
CA LEU A 355 -6.88 14.28 6.02
C LEU A 355 -6.51 15.36 4.99
N VAL A 356 -7.48 16.15 4.53
CA VAL A 356 -7.25 17.25 3.60
C VAL A 356 -6.31 18.31 4.21
N GLN A 357 -6.53 18.68 5.47
CA GLN A 357 -5.67 19.64 6.16
C GLN A 357 -4.25 19.11 6.32
N SER A 358 -4.08 17.84 6.68
CA SER A 358 -2.77 17.19 6.81
C SER A 358 -2.06 17.15 5.48
N PHE A 359 -2.78 16.80 4.40
CA PHE A 359 -2.25 16.81 3.04
C PHE A 359 -1.69 18.18 2.67
N VAL A 360 -2.49 19.25 2.86
CA VAL A 360 -2.06 20.61 2.57
C VAL A 360 -0.86 21.02 3.43
N GLN A 361 -0.89 20.75 4.74
CA GLN A 361 0.19 21.14 5.67
C GLN A 361 1.50 20.36 5.42
N LYS A 362 1.42 19.10 5.03
CA LYS A 362 2.59 18.25 4.80
C LYS A 362 3.28 18.56 3.47
N PHE A 363 2.52 18.84 2.42
CA PHE A 363 3.08 19.04 1.07
C PHE A 363 3.24 20.51 0.67
N PHE A 364 2.51 21.43 1.27
CA PHE A 364 2.55 22.85 0.93
C PHE A 364 2.88 23.72 2.14
N ARG A 365 3.68 24.75 1.89
CA ARG A 365 4.02 25.78 2.90
C ARG A 365 3.13 26.99 2.69
N LEU A 366 2.94 27.81 3.73
CA LEU A 366 2.24 29.09 3.60
C LEU A 366 2.86 30.00 2.52
N THR A 367 4.18 29.92 2.34
CA THR A 367 4.94 30.62 1.29
C THR A 367 4.61 30.15 -0.14
N ASP A 368 3.99 28.98 -0.29
CA ASP A 368 3.61 28.41 -1.59
C ASP A 368 2.26 28.94 -2.09
N ILE A 369 1.41 29.51 -1.20
CA ILE A 369 0.04 29.96 -1.49
C ILE A 369 -0.04 30.93 -2.70
N PRO A 370 0.80 31.98 -2.83
CA PRO A 370 0.71 32.88 -3.98
C PRO A 370 0.97 32.17 -5.31
N ALA A 371 1.91 31.21 -5.33
CA ALA A 371 2.25 30.45 -6.53
C ALA A 371 1.15 29.41 -6.86
N LEU A 372 0.53 28.78 -5.87
CA LEU A 372 -0.64 27.91 -6.03
C LEU A 372 -1.82 28.65 -6.66
N ILE A 373 -2.15 29.83 -6.16
CA ILE A 373 -3.24 30.68 -6.71
C ILE A 373 -2.93 31.06 -8.17
N SER A 374 -1.68 31.36 -8.48
CA SER A 374 -1.25 31.69 -9.85
C SER A 374 -1.36 30.50 -10.80
N SER A 375 -1.01 29.29 -10.33
CA SER A 375 -1.12 28.06 -11.13
C SER A 375 -2.57 27.68 -11.40
N MET A 376 -3.45 27.72 -10.38
CA MET A 376 -4.88 27.43 -10.54
C MET A 376 -5.60 28.39 -11.50
N ARG A 377 -5.17 29.67 -11.58
CA ARG A 377 -5.72 30.65 -12.54
C ARG A 377 -5.28 30.36 -13.98
N LYS A 378 -4.17 29.68 -14.19
CA LYS A 378 -3.70 29.29 -15.54
C LYS A 378 -4.40 28.03 -16.05
N SER A 379 -4.65 27.03 -15.17
CA SER A 379 -5.34 25.80 -15.53
C SER A 379 -6.86 25.97 -15.74
N GLY A 380 -7.45 27.02 -15.22
CA GLY A 380 -8.87 27.36 -15.43
C GLY A 380 -9.17 28.18 -16.68
N ARG A 381 -8.21 28.37 -17.60
CA ARG A 381 -8.34 29.11 -18.85
C ARG A 381 -8.08 28.24 -20.11
N GLY A 382 -8.11 26.90 -19.97
CA GLY A 382 -8.05 25.95 -21.08
C GLY A 382 -9.41 25.34 -21.39
#